data_ffa28f7cf29b852759154546e278fe52
#
_entry.id   ffa28f7cf29b852759154546e278fe52
#
_cell.length_a   1.000
_cell.length_b   1.000
_cell.length_c   1.000
_cell.angle_alpha   90.00
_cell.angle_beta   90.00
_cell.angle_gamma   90.00
#
_symmetry.space_group_name_H-M   'P 1'
#
loop_
_entity.id
_entity.type
_entity.pdbx_description
1 polymer ?
#
loop_
_entity_poly.entity_id
_entity_poly.type
_entity_poly.pdbx_seq_one_letter_code
_entity_poly.pdbx_strand_id
1 'polypeptide(L)'
;LTWFFGVSDKVFYFSYLTSYFYWLSIILGGMFFIMVHYAFSATWSVSIRRIMENTIMLIPLFTLPFIPIIFGMEKLFKWLPNHYYWKTHDFQADHLIQHKLAYLNEDSFIFRAFLYFALWNIIALFIYNNSMKHDRSGDIKILERLRYFCMSPMGVFFFISLTFAGLDW
;
A
#
# COMPACT_ATOMS: atom_id res chain seq x y z
N LEU A 1 -3.93 23.46 9.39
CA LEU A 1 -2.47 23.58 9.10
C LEU A 1 -2.23 24.53 7.91
N THR A 2 -3.05 24.51 6.87
CA THR A 2 -2.95 25.40 5.69
C THR A 2 -3.10 26.88 6.04
N TRP A 3 -3.96 27.20 7.00
CA TRP A 3 -4.14 28.56 7.52
C TRP A 3 -2.89 29.14 8.19
N PHE A 4 -2.05 28.32 8.80
CA PHE A 4 -0.83 28.76 9.48
C PHE A 4 0.34 29.03 8.53
N PHE A 5 0.39 28.40 7.36
CA PHE A 5 1.52 28.49 6.45
C PHE A 5 1.22 29.14 5.10
N GLY A 6 -0.01 29.64 4.86
CA GLY A 6 -0.39 30.27 3.60
C GLY A 6 -0.32 29.37 2.35
N VAL A 7 -0.23 28.06 2.57
CA VAL A 7 -0.14 27.06 1.51
C VAL A 7 -1.53 26.73 0.99
N SER A 8 -1.73 26.74 -0.32
CA SER A 8 -3.02 26.33 -0.90
C SER A 8 -3.33 24.88 -0.55
N ASP A 9 -4.59 24.56 -0.28
CA ASP A 9 -5.05 23.20 0.05
C ASP A 9 -4.56 22.15 -0.95
N LYS A 10 -4.54 22.52 -2.24
CA LYS A 10 -4.06 21.65 -3.31
C LYS A 10 -2.61 21.25 -3.10
N VAL A 11 -1.71 22.19 -2.88
CA VAL A 11 -0.28 21.93 -2.68
C VAL A 11 -0.08 21.08 -1.42
N PHE A 12 -0.86 21.33 -0.37
CA PHE A 12 -0.82 20.52 0.84
C PHE A 12 -1.14 19.05 0.55
N TYR A 13 -2.27 18.75 -0.10
CA TYR A 13 -2.67 17.35 -0.36
C TYR A 13 -1.70 16.63 -1.30
N PHE A 14 -1.16 17.31 -2.34
CA PHE A 14 -0.16 16.70 -3.22
C PHE A 14 1.16 16.43 -2.50
N SER A 15 1.64 17.34 -1.65
CA SER A 15 2.85 17.14 -0.85
C SER A 15 2.66 16.01 0.17
N TYR A 16 1.48 15.95 0.78
CA TYR A 16 1.13 14.88 1.72
C TYR A 16 1.11 13.52 1.03
N LEU A 17 0.45 13.43 -0.13
CA LEU A 17 0.38 12.21 -0.94
C LEU A 17 1.79 11.72 -1.29
N THR A 18 2.65 12.60 -1.82
CA THR A 18 4.02 12.26 -2.20
C THR A 18 4.83 11.75 -1.01
N SER A 19 4.74 12.45 0.13
CA SER A 19 5.45 12.06 1.35
C SER A 19 4.95 10.73 1.90
N TYR A 20 3.64 10.52 1.89
CA TYR A 20 3.01 9.28 2.32
C TYR A 20 3.48 8.09 1.49
N PHE A 21 3.45 8.21 0.16
CA PHE A 21 3.87 7.12 -0.73
C PHE A 21 5.37 6.86 -0.68
N TYR A 22 6.19 7.88 -0.45
CA TYR A 22 7.61 7.69 -0.24
C TYR A 22 7.87 6.73 0.93
N TRP A 23 7.25 6.97 2.08
CA TRP A 23 7.43 6.11 3.25
C TRP A 23 6.76 4.74 3.08
N LEU A 24 5.57 4.70 2.50
CA LEU A 24 4.86 3.44 2.22
C LEU A 24 5.67 2.55 1.27
N SER A 25 6.33 3.13 0.25
CA SER A 25 7.15 2.36 -0.70
C SER A 25 8.35 1.69 -0.02
N ILE A 26 8.96 2.33 0.97
CA ILE A 26 10.04 1.73 1.77
C ILE A 26 9.53 0.51 2.55
N ILE A 27 8.34 0.63 3.16
CA ILE A 27 7.74 -0.47 3.93
C ILE A 27 7.36 -1.64 3.01
N LEU A 28 6.73 -1.36 1.87
CA LEU A 28 6.36 -2.37 0.88
C LEU A 28 7.59 -3.00 0.22
N GLY A 29 8.66 -2.22 0.00
CA GLY A 29 9.96 -2.73 -0.42
C GLY A 29 10.59 -3.70 0.59
N GLY A 30 10.48 -3.39 1.89
CA GLY A 30 10.86 -4.30 2.98
C GLY A 30 10.04 -5.59 2.95
N MET A 31 8.74 -5.48 2.67
CA MET A 31 7.86 -6.66 2.55
C MET A 31 8.22 -7.53 1.35
N PHE A 32 8.47 -6.91 0.19
CA PHE A 32 8.99 -7.61 -0.98
C PHE A 32 10.29 -8.36 -0.63
N PHE A 33 11.24 -7.67 -0.03
CA PHE A 33 12.53 -8.24 0.35
C PHE A 33 12.38 -9.46 1.28
N ILE A 34 11.54 -9.37 2.32
CA ILE A 34 11.36 -10.45 3.27
C ILE A 34 10.62 -11.66 2.64
N MET A 35 9.70 -11.41 1.72
CA MET A 35 9.03 -12.48 0.97
C MET A 35 10.02 -13.23 0.07
N VAL A 36 10.91 -12.51 -0.63
CA VAL A 36 11.99 -13.12 -1.42
C VAL A 36 12.95 -13.89 -0.53
N HIS A 37 13.33 -13.33 0.64
CA HIS A 37 14.18 -14.01 1.61
C HIS A 37 13.64 -15.40 2.00
N TYR A 38 12.36 -15.47 2.39
CA TYR A 38 11.74 -16.75 2.78
C TYR A 38 11.50 -17.67 1.58
N ALA A 39 11.04 -17.13 0.45
CA ALA A 39 10.79 -17.94 -0.75
C ALA A 39 12.03 -18.71 -1.21
N PHE A 40 13.18 -18.05 -1.24
CA PHE A 40 14.45 -18.65 -1.69
C PHE A 40 15.33 -19.21 -0.57
N SER A 41 14.84 -19.20 0.68
CA SER A 41 15.61 -19.65 1.85
C SER A 41 17.01 -18.99 1.89
N ALA A 42 17.04 -17.66 1.67
CA ALA A 42 18.28 -16.92 1.50
C ALA A 42 19.09 -16.88 2.81
N THR A 43 20.35 -17.30 2.76
CA THR A 43 21.26 -17.29 3.91
C THR A 43 22.05 -16.00 4.04
N TRP A 44 22.29 -15.30 2.92
CA TRP A 44 23.08 -14.06 2.88
C TRP A 44 22.39 -12.87 3.56
N SER A 45 21.06 -12.86 3.61
CA SER A 45 20.27 -11.76 4.14
C SER A 45 19.81 -11.92 5.58
N VAL A 46 20.28 -12.96 6.28
CA VAL A 46 19.89 -13.26 7.68
C VAL A 46 20.16 -12.08 8.62
N SER A 47 21.27 -11.34 8.42
CA SER A 47 21.63 -10.20 9.27
C SER A 47 20.63 -9.05 9.20
N ILE A 48 20.00 -8.82 8.03
CA ILE A 48 19.05 -7.73 7.82
C ILE A 48 17.59 -8.19 7.91
N ARG A 49 17.35 -9.50 7.98
CA ARG A 49 16.01 -10.09 8.08
C ARG A 49 15.17 -9.43 9.16
N ARG A 50 15.71 -9.33 10.38
CA ARG A 50 14.97 -8.77 11.52
C ARG A 50 14.62 -7.30 11.34
N ILE A 51 15.48 -6.52 10.69
CA ILE A 51 15.21 -5.10 10.39
C ILE A 51 14.03 -5.01 9.43
N MET A 52 14.01 -5.84 8.37
CA MET A 52 12.90 -5.86 7.41
C MET A 52 11.59 -6.36 8.03
N GLU A 53 11.64 -7.38 8.89
CA GLU A 53 10.47 -7.87 9.63
C GLU A 53 9.86 -6.79 10.54
N ASN A 54 10.69 -6.01 11.21
CA ASN A 54 10.21 -4.87 12.01
C ASN A 54 9.65 -3.75 11.14
N THR A 55 10.24 -3.52 9.96
CA THR A 55 9.76 -2.51 9.01
C THR A 55 8.36 -2.84 8.49
N ILE A 56 8.09 -4.10 8.13
CA ILE A 56 6.76 -4.47 7.64
C ILE A 56 5.67 -4.37 8.72
N MET A 57 6.03 -4.43 9.99
CA MET A 57 5.09 -4.22 11.10
C MET A 57 4.63 -2.77 11.24
N LEU A 58 5.18 -1.85 10.46
CA LEU A 58 4.66 -0.48 10.35
C LEU A 58 3.42 -0.40 9.43
N ILE A 59 3.09 -1.43 8.63
CA ILE A 59 1.93 -1.41 7.71
C ILE A 59 0.61 -1.09 8.44
N PRO A 60 0.27 -1.72 9.58
CA PRO A 60 -0.94 -1.38 10.32
C PRO A 60 -0.98 0.11 10.72
N LEU A 61 0.16 0.64 11.15
CA LEU A 61 0.27 2.06 11.52
C LEU A 61 0.09 2.96 10.30
N PHE A 62 0.63 2.59 9.14
CA PHE A 62 0.54 3.35 7.88
C PHE A 62 -0.82 3.29 7.21
N THR A 63 -1.71 2.40 7.65
CA THR A 63 -3.12 2.39 7.21
C THR A 63 -3.87 3.65 7.69
N LEU A 64 -3.56 4.16 8.89
CA LEU A 64 -4.23 5.33 9.46
C LEU A 64 -3.94 6.64 8.70
N PRO A 65 -2.66 6.98 8.36
CA PRO A 65 -2.35 8.17 7.58
C PRO A 65 -2.90 8.16 6.14
N PHE A 66 -3.49 7.08 5.67
CA PHE A 66 -4.22 7.06 4.39
C PHE A 66 -5.57 7.79 4.47
N ILE A 67 -6.15 7.91 5.67
CA ILE A 67 -7.45 8.56 5.89
C ILE A 67 -7.49 10.01 5.35
N PRO A 68 -6.50 10.89 5.61
CA PRO A 68 -6.50 12.24 5.01
C PRO A 68 -6.48 12.26 3.48
N ILE A 69 -5.94 11.23 2.83
CA ILE A 69 -5.96 11.10 1.36
C ILE A 69 -7.38 10.87 0.88
N ILE A 70 -8.16 10.04 1.59
CA ILE A 70 -9.59 9.81 1.29
C ILE A 70 -10.37 11.13 1.39
N PHE A 71 -10.17 11.92 2.44
CA PHE A 71 -10.83 13.22 2.57
C PHE A 71 -10.36 14.27 1.55
N GLY A 72 -9.16 14.09 0.99
CA GLY A 72 -8.58 14.98 -0.02
C GLY A 72 -8.82 14.54 -1.47
N MET A 73 -9.55 13.45 -1.72
CA MET A 73 -9.69 12.83 -3.04
C MET A 73 -10.14 13.80 -4.12
N GLU A 74 -11.13 14.66 -3.83
CA GLU A 74 -11.64 15.67 -4.77
C GLU A 74 -10.58 16.68 -5.23
N LYS A 75 -9.55 16.89 -4.42
CA LYS A 75 -8.44 17.81 -4.73
C LYS A 75 -7.28 17.12 -5.43
N LEU A 76 -7.16 15.80 -5.24
CA LEU A 76 -6.08 14.98 -5.75
C LEU A 76 -6.41 14.35 -7.11
N PHE A 77 -7.59 13.75 -7.24
CA PHE A 77 -7.93 12.88 -8.36
C PHE A 77 -8.87 13.57 -9.38
N LYS A 78 -8.35 13.79 -10.59
CA LYS A 78 -9.04 14.46 -11.68
C LYS A 78 -10.27 13.67 -12.19
N TRP A 79 -10.33 12.36 -11.97
CA TRP A 79 -11.46 11.55 -12.40
C TRP A 79 -12.72 11.71 -11.53
N LEU A 80 -12.65 12.47 -10.42
CA LEU A 80 -13.83 12.83 -9.64
C LEU A 80 -14.56 14.02 -10.24
N PRO A 81 -15.91 13.99 -10.34
CA PRO A 81 -16.69 15.09 -10.92
C PRO A 81 -16.52 16.43 -10.19
N ASN A 82 -16.30 16.37 -8.86
CA ASN A 82 -16.13 17.57 -8.01
C ASN A 82 -14.70 18.14 -8.03
N HIS A 83 -13.79 17.55 -8.81
CA HIS A 83 -12.43 18.06 -8.91
C HIS A 83 -12.43 19.49 -9.50
N TYR A 84 -11.57 20.37 -8.97
CA TYR A 84 -11.50 21.78 -9.35
C TYR A 84 -11.30 22.04 -10.86
N TYR A 85 -10.70 21.09 -11.60
CA TYR A 85 -10.50 21.16 -13.04
C TYR A 85 -11.82 21.29 -13.80
N TRP A 86 -12.87 20.61 -13.34
CA TRP A 86 -14.19 20.58 -13.97
C TRP A 86 -15.03 21.83 -13.72
N LYS A 87 -14.55 22.76 -12.88
CA LYS A 87 -15.20 24.10 -12.76
C LYS A 87 -15.13 24.93 -14.04
N THR A 88 -14.13 24.66 -14.88
CA THR A 88 -13.88 25.35 -16.14
C THR A 88 -13.98 24.45 -17.37
N HIS A 89 -14.13 23.14 -17.18
CA HIS A 89 -14.20 22.14 -18.25
C HIS A 89 -15.41 21.24 -18.01
N ASP A 90 -16.02 20.77 -19.11
CA ASP A 90 -17.16 19.87 -19.02
C ASP A 90 -16.67 18.43 -18.73
N PHE A 91 -17.05 17.91 -17.57
CA PHE A 91 -16.74 16.54 -17.16
C PHE A 91 -17.38 15.50 -18.08
N GLN A 92 -18.60 15.76 -18.57
CA GLN A 92 -19.32 14.83 -19.43
C GLN A 92 -18.77 14.77 -20.86
N ALA A 93 -18.06 15.80 -21.30
CA ALA A 93 -17.42 15.83 -22.61
C ALA A 93 -16.12 15.02 -22.68
N ASP A 94 -15.53 14.61 -21.54
CA ASP A 94 -14.30 13.81 -21.51
C ASP A 94 -14.64 12.31 -21.67
N HIS A 95 -14.69 11.84 -22.90
CA HIS A 95 -14.99 10.45 -23.25
C HIS A 95 -14.02 9.43 -22.58
N LEU A 96 -12.76 9.80 -22.35
CA LEU A 96 -11.78 8.90 -21.73
C LEU A 96 -12.12 8.62 -20.28
N ILE A 97 -12.59 9.60 -19.55
CA ILE A 97 -13.01 9.44 -18.16
C ILE A 97 -14.35 8.70 -18.11
N GLN A 98 -15.31 9.07 -18.97
CA GLN A 98 -16.63 8.46 -19.00
C GLN A 98 -16.59 6.92 -19.19
N HIS A 99 -15.74 6.43 -20.09
CA HIS A 99 -15.55 4.99 -20.28
C HIS A 99 -14.94 4.26 -19.06
N LYS A 100 -14.26 4.98 -18.18
CA LYS A 100 -13.59 4.42 -17.00
C LYS A 100 -14.37 4.59 -15.70
N LEU A 101 -15.52 5.26 -15.71
CA LEU A 101 -16.32 5.55 -14.51
C LEU A 101 -16.73 4.29 -13.73
N ALA A 102 -16.93 3.16 -14.41
CA ALA A 102 -17.21 1.89 -13.76
C ALA A 102 -16.09 1.44 -12.81
N TYR A 103 -14.84 1.78 -13.14
CA TYR A 103 -13.65 1.47 -12.33
C TYR A 103 -13.20 2.65 -11.47
N LEU A 104 -13.22 3.87 -12.06
CA LEU A 104 -12.78 5.12 -11.42
C LEU A 104 -13.96 5.83 -10.76
N ASN A 105 -14.50 5.25 -9.70
CA ASN A 105 -15.48 5.87 -8.82
C ASN A 105 -15.02 5.81 -7.37
N GLU A 106 -15.56 6.69 -6.55
CA GLU A 106 -15.15 6.88 -5.15
C GLU A 106 -15.29 5.60 -4.33
N ASP A 107 -16.45 4.95 -4.40
CA ASP A 107 -16.74 3.73 -3.64
C ASP A 107 -15.79 2.58 -4.01
N SER A 108 -15.54 2.38 -5.31
CA SER A 108 -14.62 1.36 -5.79
C SER A 108 -13.18 1.65 -5.39
N PHE A 109 -12.75 2.92 -5.40
CA PHE A 109 -11.43 3.32 -4.96
C PHE A 109 -11.21 3.01 -3.48
N ILE A 110 -12.15 3.41 -2.62
CA ILE A 110 -12.09 3.14 -1.17
C ILE A 110 -12.10 1.64 -0.89
N PHE A 111 -12.96 0.90 -1.59
CA PHE A 111 -13.04 -0.56 -1.43
C PHE A 111 -11.73 -1.25 -1.84
N ARG A 112 -11.15 -0.87 -2.99
CA ARG A 112 -9.84 -1.42 -3.42
C ARG A 112 -8.72 -1.06 -2.44
N ALA A 113 -8.66 0.19 -1.98
CA ALA A 113 -7.67 0.61 -0.99
C ALA A 113 -7.79 -0.22 0.30
N PHE A 114 -9.01 -0.45 0.78
CA PHE A 114 -9.25 -1.33 1.93
C PHE A 114 -8.74 -2.76 1.68
N LEU A 115 -9.01 -3.33 0.50
CA LEU A 115 -8.52 -4.67 0.15
C LEU A 115 -6.98 -4.74 0.11
N TYR A 116 -6.30 -3.73 -0.45
CA TYR A 116 -4.85 -3.70 -0.48
C TYR A 116 -4.26 -3.66 0.92
N PHE A 117 -4.75 -2.76 1.77
CA PHE A 117 -4.28 -2.68 3.15
C PHE A 117 -4.61 -3.92 3.96
N ALA A 118 -5.80 -4.50 3.80
CA ALA A 118 -6.17 -5.75 4.48
C ALA A 118 -5.22 -6.88 4.10
N LEU A 119 -4.96 -7.06 2.80
CA LEU A 119 -4.04 -8.07 2.28
C LEU A 119 -2.62 -7.88 2.84
N TRP A 120 -2.08 -6.65 2.76
CA TRP A 120 -0.73 -6.36 3.25
C TRP A 120 -0.59 -6.53 4.76
N ASN A 121 -1.61 -6.16 5.53
CA ASN A 121 -1.64 -6.40 6.98
C ASN A 121 -1.65 -7.91 7.30
N ILE A 122 -2.45 -8.70 6.60
CA ILE A 122 -2.50 -10.16 6.79
C ILE A 122 -1.13 -10.78 6.51
N ILE A 123 -0.50 -10.41 5.39
CA ILE A 123 0.83 -10.93 5.01
C ILE A 123 1.87 -10.52 6.06
N ALA A 124 1.93 -9.24 6.45
CA ALA A 124 2.89 -8.74 7.43
C ALA A 124 2.76 -9.46 8.78
N LEU A 125 1.54 -9.55 9.30
CA LEU A 125 1.26 -10.22 10.57
C LEU A 125 1.57 -11.72 10.51
N PHE A 126 1.25 -12.39 9.39
CA PHE A 126 1.56 -13.81 9.23
C PHE A 126 3.07 -14.07 9.24
N ILE A 127 3.83 -13.30 8.44
CA ILE A 127 5.29 -13.45 8.37
C ILE A 127 5.91 -13.16 9.73
N TYR A 128 5.60 -12.03 10.34
CA TYR A 128 6.18 -11.61 11.61
C TYR A 128 5.90 -12.61 12.74
N ASN A 129 4.64 -13.01 12.90
CA ASN A 129 4.25 -13.94 13.97
C ASN A 129 4.93 -15.33 13.82
N ASN A 130 5.03 -15.83 12.58
CA ASN A 130 5.71 -17.12 12.37
C ASN A 130 7.23 -16.99 12.52
N SER A 131 7.83 -15.88 12.08
CA SER A 131 9.25 -15.62 12.30
C SER A 131 9.59 -15.57 13.80
N MET A 132 8.79 -14.85 14.59
CA MET A 132 8.97 -14.80 16.05
C MET A 132 8.79 -16.16 16.74
N LYS A 133 7.87 -16.99 16.25
CA LYS A 133 7.70 -18.36 16.74
C LYS A 133 8.92 -19.21 16.41
N HIS A 134 9.45 -19.12 15.19
CA HIS A 134 10.65 -19.83 14.77
C HIS A 134 11.86 -19.47 15.65
N ASP A 135 12.07 -18.17 15.91
CA ASP A 135 13.20 -17.74 16.74
C ASP A 135 13.12 -18.25 18.21
N ARG A 136 11.91 -18.47 18.72
CA ARG A 136 11.71 -19.00 20.08
C ARG A 136 11.82 -20.52 20.16
N SER A 137 11.35 -21.22 19.13
CA SER A 137 11.24 -22.69 19.14
C SER A 137 12.39 -23.40 18.43
N GLY A 138 13.06 -22.74 17.47
CA GLY A 138 14.01 -23.36 16.56
C GLY A 138 13.39 -24.36 15.58
N ASP A 139 12.04 -24.43 15.48
CA ASP A 139 11.35 -25.44 14.67
C ASP A 139 11.44 -25.10 13.18
N ILE A 140 12.12 -25.98 12.43
CA ILE A 140 12.33 -25.88 10.99
C ILE A 140 11.00 -25.92 10.22
N LYS A 141 9.98 -26.60 10.73
CA LYS A 141 8.65 -26.66 10.09
C LYS A 141 7.99 -25.28 9.95
N ILE A 142 8.30 -24.36 10.84
CA ILE A 142 7.79 -22.98 10.75
C ILE A 142 8.46 -22.25 9.58
N LEU A 143 9.75 -22.48 9.37
CA LEU A 143 10.49 -21.90 8.26
C LEU A 143 9.97 -22.42 6.91
N GLU A 144 9.71 -23.73 6.81
CA GLU A 144 9.07 -24.34 5.64
C GLU A 144 7.69 -23.73 5.39
N ARG A 145 6.88 -23.51 6.42
CA ARG A 145 5.56 -22.86 6.31
C ARG A 145 5.68 -21.45 5.75
N LEU A 146 6.65 -20.65 6.23
CA LEU A 146 6.92 -19.30 5.70
C LEU A 146 7.32 -19.35 4.23
N ARG A 147 8.20 -20.29 3.87
CA ARG A 147 8.61 -20.52 2.48
C ARG A 147 7.41 -20.84 1.58
N TYR A 148 6.62 -21.83 1.95
CA TYR A 148 5.42 -22.20 1.18
C TYR A 148 4.42 -21.06 1.09
N PHE A 149 4.23 -20.28 2.15
CA PHE A 149 3.35 -19.11 2.14
C PHE A 149 3.83 -18.05 1.14
N CYS A 150 5.12 -17.72 1.15
CA CYS A 150 5.69 -16.71 0.23
C CYS A 150 5.72 -17.18 -1.23
N MET A 151 5.87 -18.49 -1.48
CA MET A 151 5.82 -19.10 -2.82
C MET A 151 4.40 -19.41 -3.29
N SER A 152 3.39 -19.34 -2.42
CA SER A 152 2.00 -19.63 -2.72
C SER A 152 1.35 -18.50 -3.54
N PRO A 153 0.08 -18.66 -3.98
CA PRO A 153 -0.68 -17.58 -4.60
C PRO A 153 -0.70 -16.27 -3.80
N MET A 154 -0.47 -16.31 -2.48
CA MET A 154 -0.38 -15.12 -1.63
C MET A 154 0.75 -14.19 -2.06
N GLY A 155 1.90 -14.74 -2.48
CA GLY A 155 2.98 -13.96 -3.08
C GLY A 155 2.55 -13.27 -4.37
N VAL A 156 1.85 -14.00 -5.23
CA VAL A 156 1.30 -13.46 -6.48
C VAL A 156 0.28 -12.34 -6.20
N PHE A 157 -0.63 -12.54 -5.24
CA PHE A 157 -1.60 -11.51 -4.84
C PHE A 157 -0.93 -10.25 -4.29
N PHE A 158 0.19 -10.39 -3.57
CA PHE A 158 0.96 -9.23 -3.14
C PHE A 158 1.44 -8.39 -4.34
N PHE A 159 2.05 -9.02 -5.34
CA PHE A 159 2.53 -8.30 -6.53
C PHE A 159 1.41 -7.68 -7.35
N ILE A 160 0.31 -8.41 -7.53
CA ILE A 160 -0.88 -7.90 -8.22
C ILE A 160 -1.42 -6.67 -7.48
N SER A 161 -1.62 -6.77 -6.17
CA SER A 161 -2.13 -5.66 -5.37
C SER A 161 -1.20 -4.45 -5.36
N LEU A 162 0.12 -4.66 -5.34
CA LEU A 162 1.12 -3.60 -5.42
C LEU A 162 1.04 -2.87 -6.78
N THR A 163 0.90 -3.62 -7.87
CA THR A 163 0.76 -3.05 -9.22
C THR A 163 -0.52 -2.23 -9.34
N PHE A 164 -1.65 -2.79 -8.91
CA PHE A 164 -2.93 -2.08 -8.98
C PHE A 164 -2.96 -0.86 -8.05
N ALA A 165 -2.41 -0.96 -6.84
CA ALA A 165 -2.28 0.19 -5.95
C ALA A 165 -1.46 1.32 -6.58
N GLY A 166 -0.36 1.00 -7.29
CA GLY A 166 0.44 1.99 -8.01
C GLY A 166 -0.27 2.62 -9.23
N LEU A 167 -1.30 1.94 -9.78
CA LEU A 167 -2.13 2.49 -10.85
C LEU A 167 -3.31 3.32 -10.32
N ASP A 168 -3.83 2.98 -9.13
CA ASP A 168 -4.96 3.65 -8.50
C ASP A 168 -4.57 4.96 -7.82
N TRP A 169 -3.36 5.03 -7.32
CA TRP A 169 -2.85 6.12 -6.46
C TRP A 169 -1.81 6.94 -7.18
#